data_082551dca5e8f426c29f0a1eb824eb9c
#
_entry.id   082551dca5e8f426c29f0a1eb824eb9c
#
_cell.length_a   1.000
_cell.length_b   1.000
_cell.length_c   1.000
_cell.angle_alpha   90.00
_cell.angle_beta   90.00
_cell.angle_gamma   90.00
#
_symmetry.space_group_name_H-M   'P 1'
#
loop_
_entity.id
_entity.type
_entity.pdbx_description
1 polymer ?
#
loop_
_entity_poly.entity_id
_entity_poly.type
_entity_poly.pdbx_seq_one_letter_code
_entity_poly.pdbx_strand_id
1 'polypeptide(L)'
;GTIVICAGGGGIPVVERPDGSLTGVQAVIDKDAASALLAESVGADALLLLTDVDGIQRDFGTDAARRIDRLSPGEATALDLPAGSMAPKAEAAARFADGAGARMAGIGRLGDAIDILEGRAGTRIAPAEGT
;
A
#
# COMPACT_ATOMS: atom_id res chain seq x y z
N GLY A 1 17.72 -7.89 -14.88
CA GLY A 1 16.34 -7.79 -14.42
C GLY A 1 15.50 -7.00 -15.42
N THR A 2 14.22 -7.31 -15.49
CA THR A 2 13.27 -6.63 -16.35
C THR A 2 12.38 -5.73 -15.50
N ILE A 3 12.20 -4.47 -15.91
CA ILE A 3 11.21 -3.56 -15.33
C ILE A 3 9.91 -3.72 -16.11
N VAL A 4 8.80 -3.96 -15.41
CA VAL A 4 7.48 -4.18 -15.99
C VAL A 4 6.53 -3.06 -15.53
N ILE A 5 5.78 -2.47 -16.46
CA ILE A 5 4.72 -1.50 -16.16
C ILE A 5 3.38 -2.21 -16.32
N CYS A 6 2.59 -2.26 -15.24
CA CYS A 6 1.36 -3.04 -15.15
C CYS A 6 0.17 -2.21 -14.70
N ALA A 7 -1.03 -2.73 -14.96
CA ALA A 7 -2.32 -2.34 -14.38
C ALA A 7 -2.80 -0.89 -14.61
N GLY A 8 -1.96 0.02 -15.11
CA GLY A 8 -2.35 1.42 -15.33
C GLY A 8 -2.95 2.06 -14.06
N GLY A 9 -4.17 2.53 -14.11
CA GLY A 9 -4.85 3.20 -13.01
C GLY A 9 -5.65 2.29 -12.05
N GLY A 10 -5.50 0.96 -12.12
CA GLY A 10 -6.23 0.02 -11.25
C GLY A 10 -6.65 -1.27 -11.95
N GLY A 11 -6.38 -1.38 -13.25
CA GLY A 11 -6.75 -2.53 -14.05
C GLY A 11 -8.18 -2.49 -14.60
N ILE A 12 -8.55 -3.53 -15.32
CA ILE A 12 -9.88 -3.68 -15.93
C ILE A 12 -10.78 -4.43 -14.94
N PRO A 13 -11.91 -3.83 -14.48
CA PRO A 13 -12.81 -4.51 -13.57
C PRO A 13 -13.58 -5.64 -14.30
N VAL A 14 -13.41 -6.83 -13.78
CA VAL A 14 -14.07 -8.04 -14.32
C VAL A 14 -14.62 -8.88 -13.18
N VAL A 15 -15.65 -9.67 -13.48
CA VAL A 15 -16.12 -10.78 -12.65
C VAL A 15 -15.93 -12.09 -13.38
N GLU A 16 -15.55 -13.12 -12.65
CA GLU A 16 -15.49 -14.48 -13.16
C GLU A 16 -16.86 -15.14 -13.05
N ARG A 17 -17.31 -15.75 -14.14
CA ARG A 17 -18.55 -16.51 -14.20
C ARG A 17 -18.31 -17.95 -13.76
N PRO A 18 -19.39 -18.72 -13.44
CA PRO A 18 -19.27 -20.12 -13.06
C PRO A 18 -18.58 -21.03 -14.11
N ASP A 19 -18.60 -20.63 -15.38
CA ASP A 19 -17.92 -21.32 -16.47
C ASP A 19 -16.44 -20.94 -16.65
N GLY A 20 -15.90 -20.07 -15.75
CA GLY A 20 -14.52 -19.58 -15.80
C GLY A 20 -14.31 -18.42 -16.78
N SER A 21 -15.34 -17.96 -17.49
CA SER A 21 -15.23 -16.80 -18.38
C SER A 21 -15.22 -15.49 -17.59
N LEU A 22 -14.48 -14.48 -18.09
CA LEU A 22 -14.43 -13.14 -17.50
C LEU A 22 -15.42 -12.21 -18.21
N THR A 23 -16.16 -11.42 -17.43
CA THR A 23 -17.06 -10.40 -17.96
C THR A 23 -16.74 -9.04 -17.33
N GLY A 24 -16.58 -8.03 -18.17
CA GLY A 24 -16.40 -6.65 -17.72
C GLY A 24 -17.60 -6.13 -16.94
N VAL A 25 -17.34 -5.37 -15.89
CA VAL A 25 -18.36 -4.70 -15.07
C VAL A 25 -18.12 -3.20 -15.01
N GLN A 26 -19.18 -2.42 -14.80
CA GLN A 26 -19.07 -0.98 -14.59
C GLN A 26 -18.64 -0.73 -13.13
N ALA A 27 -17.32 -0.59 -12.94
CA ALA A 27 -16.72 -0.32 -11.64
C ALA A 27 -15.41 0.45 -11.84
N VAL A 28 -14.93 1.09 -10.78
CA VAL A 28 -13.58 1.66 -10.70
C VAL A 28 -12.83 0.87 -9.64
N ILE A 29 -11.71 0.29 -10.03
CA ILE A 29 -10.84 -0.43 -9.08
C ILE A 29 -9.87 0.59 -8.48
N ASP A 30 -9.75 0.58 -7.16
CA ASP A 30 -8.76 1.38 -6.47
C ASP A 30 -7.34 0.90 -6.84
N LYS A 31 -6.49 1.84 -7.24
CA LYS A 31 -5.13 1.53 -7.72
C LYS A 31 -4.22 0.97 -6.63
N ASP A 32 -4.40 1.41 -5.38
CA ASP A 32 -3.58 0.97 -4.26
C ASP A 32 -3.95 -0.47 -3.87
N ALA A 33 -5.25 -0.79 -3.86
CA ALA A 33 -5.75 -2.15 -3.68
C ALA A 33 -5.31 -3.10 -4.81
N ALA A 34 -5.37 -2.64 -6.07
CA ALA A 34 -4.88 -3.42 -7.22
C ALA A 34 -3.37 -3.68 -7.14
N SER A 35 -2.60 -2.69 -6.69
CA SER A 35 -1.14 -2.82 -6.52
C SER A 35 -0.79 -3.83 -5.42
N ALA A 36 -1.52 -3.82 -4.30
CA ALA A 36 -1.34 -4.80 -3.22
C ALA A 36 -1.65 -6.22 -3.72
N LEU A 37 -2.76 -6.41 -4.43
CA LEU A 37 -3.14 -7.70 -5.00
C LEU A 37 -2.10 -8.21 -6.00
N LEU A 38 -1.60 -7.33 -6.88
CA LEU A 38 -0.54 -7.68 -7.83
C LEU A 38 0.75 -8.09 -7.11
N ALA A 39 1.17 -7.31 -6.12
CA ALA A 39 2.37 -7.59 -5.32
C ALA A 39 2.25 -8.95 -4.59
N GLU A 40 1.08 -9.25 -4.02
CA GLU A 40 0.78 -10.55 -3.43
C GLU A 40 0.90 -11.68 -4.47
N SER A 41 0.30 -11.48 -5.65
CA SER A 41 0.22 -12.50 -6.72
C SER A 41 1.59 -12.86 -7.31
N VAL A 42 2.51 -11.90 -7.38
CA VAL A 42 3.88 -12.12 -7.87
C VAL A 42 4.87 -12.49 -6.77
N GLY A 43 4.41 -12.56 -5.52
CA GLY A 43 5.27 -12.88 -4.38
C GLY A 43 6.32 -11.80 -4.10
N ALA A 44 5.96 -10.52 -4.22
CA ALA A 44 6.87 -9.41 -3.97
C ALA A 44 7.31 -9.37 -2.49
N ASP A 45 8.55 -8.98 -2.25
CA ASP A 45 9.11 -8.78 -0.90
C ASP A 45 8.71 -7.43 -0.31
N ALA A 46 8.49 -6.43 -1.16
CA ALA A 46 8.12 -5.08 -0.76
C ALA A 46 7.09 -4.45 -1.70
N LEU A 47 6.22 -3.60 -1.12
CA LEU A 47 5.27 -2.76 -1.85
C LEU A 47 5.50 -1.30 -1.45
N LEU A 48 5.78 -0.43 -2.41
CA LEU A 48 5.86 1.02 -2.18
C LEU A 48 4.64 1.72 -2.77
N LEU A 49 3.90 2.44 -1.93
CA LEU A 49 2.80 3.31 -2.32
C LEU A 49 3.29 4.76 -2.28
N LEU A 50 3.75 5.24 -3.42
CA LEU A 50 4.40 6.55 -3.52
C LEU A 50 3.37 7.66 -3.76
N THR A 51 3.57 8.78 -3.08
CA THR A 51 2.64 9.91 -3.03
C THR A 51 3.41 11.24 -2.96
N ASP A 52 2.72 12.34 -2.71
CA ASP A 52 3.26 13.70 -2.59
C ASP A 52 3.60 14.11 -1.15
N VAL A 53 3.23 13.29 -0.16
CA VAL A 53 3.57 13.51 1.25
C VAL A 53 4.66 12.57 1.73
N ASP A 54 5.33 12.92 2.83
CA ASP A 54 6.48 12.19 3.36
C ASP A 54 6.13 10.89 4.11
N GLY A 55 4.84 10.57 4.25
CA GLY A 55 4.36 9.37 4.93
C GLY A 55 3.02 9.59 5.63
N ILE A 56 2.61 8.61 6.42
CA ILE A 56 1.43 8.73 7.30
C ILE A 56 1.79 9.67 8.44
N GLN A 57 0.89 10.61 8.73
CA GLN A 57 1.07 11.59 9.80
C GLN A 57 0.01 11.39 10.88
N ARG A 58 0.43 11.47 12.13
CA ARG A 58 -0.46 11.71 13.26
C ARG A 58 -0.80 13.20 13.29
N ASP A 59 -2.01 13.53 13.73
CA ASP A 59 -2.51 14.92 13.83
C ASP A 59 -2.38 15.71 12.51
N PHE A 60 -2.65 15.03 11.38
CA PHE A 60 -2.56 15.60 10.04
C PHE A 60 -3.38 16.89 9.93
N GLY A 61 -2.79 17.93 9.30
CA GLY A 61 -3.45 19.22 9.10
C GLY A 61 -3.37 20.16 10.29
N THR A 62 -2.62 19.82 11.34
CA THR A 62 -2.37 20.69 12.50
C THR A 62 -0.88 21.02 12.63
N ASP A 63 -0.56 22.03 13.46
CA ASP A 63 0.84 22.38 13.77
C ASP A 63 1.56 21.27 14.55
N ALA A 64 0.82 20.32 15.11
CA ALA A 64 1.34 19.17 15.82
C ALA A 64 1.60 17.95 14.91
N ALA A 65 1.33 18.08 13.61
CA ALA A 65 1.50 16.97 12.66
C ALA A 65 2.92 16.36 12.74
N ARG A 66 2.98 15.05 12.88
CA ARG A 66 4.25 14.30 12.95
C ARG A 66 4.12 13.03 12.13
N ARG A 67 5.12 12.80 11.26
CA ARG A 67 5.21 11.54 10.52
C ARG A 67 5.39 10.37 11.49
N ILE A 68 4.74 9.27 11.16
CA ILE A 68 4.92 7.99 11.84
C ILE A 68 5.92 7.16 11.05
N ASP A 69 7.03 6.81 11.65
CA ASP A 69 8.10 6.09 10.93
C ASP A 69 7.77 4.60 10.73
N ARG A 70 7.09 3.98 11.69
CA ARG A 70 6.76 2.54 11.64
C ARG A 70 5.38 2.26 12.24
N LEU A 71 4.66 1.33 11.62
CA LEU A 71 3.37 0.80 12.07
C LEU A 71 3.34 -0.71 11.84
N SER A 72 2.68 -1.42 12.71
CA SER A 72 2.18 -2.75 12.40
C SER A 72 0.96 -2.66 11.46
N PRO A 73 0.60 -3.74 10.73
CA PRO A 73 -0.61 -3.76 9.91
C PRO A 73 -1.87 -3.39 10.69
N GLY A 74 -2.02 -3.91 11.90
CA GLY A 74 -3.17 -3.60 12.77
C GLY A 74 -3.21 -2.14 13.21
N GLU A 75 -2.06 -1.54 13.55
CA GLU A 75 -2.01 -0.11 13.88
C GLU A 75 -2.36 0.76 12.67
N ALA A 76 -1.88 0.41 11.47
CA ALA A 76 -2.15 1.17 10.26
C ALA A 76 -3.64 1.21 9.91
N THR A 77 -4.36 0.11 10.10
CA THR A 77 -5.81 0.03 9.86
C THR A 77 -6.64 0.67 10.97
N ALA A 78 -6.09 0.82 12.17
CA ALA A 78 -6.78 1.44 13.31
C ALA A 78 -6.68 2.98 13.34
N LEU A 79 -5.84 3.58 12.51
CA LEU A 79 -5.69 5.02 12.42
C LEU A 79 -6.92 5.67 11.75
N ASP A 80 -7.37 6.78 12.33
CA ASP A 80 -8.36 7.65 11.70
C ASP A 80 -7.67 8.52 10.64
N LEU A 81 -7.72 8.06 9.39
CA LEU A 81 -7.05 8.69 8.25
C LEU A 81 -8.06 9.26 7.25
N PRO A 82 -7.69 10.31 6.49
CA PRO A 82 -8.55 10.87 5.46
C PRO A 82 -8.98 9.83 4.43
N ALA A 83 -10.29 9.59 4.33
CA ALA A 83 -10.90 8.51 3.54
C ALA A 83 -10.61 8.59 2.04
N GLY A 84 -10.38 9.78 1.49
CA GLY A 84 -10.19 10.00 0.05
C GLY A 84 -8.74 9.83 -0.44
N SER A 85 -7.76 9.68 0.45
CA SER A 85 -6.35 9.71 0.06
C SER A 85 -5.45 8.73 0.82
N MET A 86 -5.25 8.91 2.11
CA MET A 86 -4.31 8.13 2.90
C MET A 86 -4.90 6.81 3.40
N ALA A 87 -6.19 6.78 3.77
CA ALA A 87 -6.81 5.57 4.28
C ALA A 87 -6.72 4.38 3.29
N PRO A 88 -7.08 4.52 1.99
CA PRO A 88 -6.92 3.43 1.02
C PRO A 88 -5.48 2.92 0.89
N LYS A 89 -4.48 3.83 0.97
CA LYS A 89 -3.07 3.45 0.93
C LYS A 89 -2.66 2.66 2.17
N ALA A 90 -3.06 3.13 3.35
CA ALA A 90 -2.76 2.45 4.61
C ALA A 90 -3.40 1.06 4.67
N GLU A 91 -4.64 0.91 4.20
CA GLU A 91 -5.34 -0.37 4.10
C GLU A 91 -4.64 -1.34 3.13
N ALA A 92 -4.30 -0.85 1.92
CA ALA A 92 -3.60 -1.67 0.92
C ALA A 92 -2.21 -2.10 1.42
N ALA A 93 -1.46 -1.19 2.04
CA ALA A 93 -0.17 -1.46 2.63
C ALA A 93 -0.24 -2.47 3.80
N ALA A 94 -1.23 -2.29 4.69
CA ALA A 94 -1.46 -3.19 5.81
C ALA A 94 -1.81 -4.60 5.34
N ARG A 95 -2.74 -4.71 4.38
CA ARG A 95 -3.13 -5.98 3.78
C ARG A 95 -1.93 -6.73 3.19
N PHE A 96 -1.09 -6.04 2.41
CA PHE A 96 0.10 -6.65 1.82
C PHE A 96 1.09 -7.11 2.90
N ALA A 97 1.35 -6.26 3.91
CA ALA A 97 2.31 -6.55 4.98
C ALA A 97 1.84 -7.65 5.94
N ASP A 98 0.52 -7.84 6.11
CA ASP A 98 -0.07 -8.90 6.93
C ASP A 98 -0.05 -10.28 6.25
N GLY A 99 0.30 -10.34 4.97
CA GLY A 99 0.42 -11.59 4.20
C GLY A 99 1.56 -12.48 4.68
N ALA A 100 1.57 -13.73 4.21
CA ALA A 100 2.59 -14.71 4.57
C ALA A 100 4.00 -14.27 4.13
N GLY A 101 4.97 -14.38 5.02
CA GLY A 101 6.37 -14.03 4.79
C GLY A 101 6.77 -12.70 5.44
N ALA A 102 8.06 -12.40 5.41
CA ALA A 102 8.61 -11.14 5.95
C ALA A 102 8.42 -9.99 4.94
N ARG A 103 7.18 -9.63 4.66
CA ARG A 103 6.82 -8.56 3.72
C ARG A 103 6.81 -7.21 4.41
N MET A 104 7.14 -6.18 3.65
CA MET A 104 7.04 -4.80 4.11
C MET A 104 6.33 -3.94 3.07
N ALA A 105 5.50 -3.01 3.53
CA ALA A 105 5.00 -1.93 2.70
C ALA A 105 5.58 -0.59 3.16
N GLY A 106 5.75 0.33 2.21
CA GLY A 106 6.23 1.68 2.50
C GLY A 106 5.33 2.72 1.86
N ILE A 107 5.07 3.81 2.58
CA ILE A 107 4.31 4.96 2.08
C ILE A 107 5.18 6.21 2.23
N GLY A 108 5.33 6.99 1.15
CA GLY A 108 6.10 8.22 1.18
C GLY A 108 6.31 8.82 -0.20
N ARG A 109 7.24 9.78 -0.31
CA ARG A 109 7.46 10.51 -1.55
C ARG A 109 8.17 9.68 -2.62
N LEU A 110 7.84 9.94 -3.87
CA LEU A 110 8.47 9.28 -5.03
C LEU A 110 10.01 9.42 -4.99
N GLY A 111 10.51 10.61 -4.65
CA GLY A 111 11.95 10.86 -4.58
C GLY A 111 12.69 10.08 -3.50
N ASP A 112 11.96 9.59 -2.50
CA ASP A 112 12.51 8.92 -1.32
C ASP A 112 12.39 7.37 -1.40
N ALA A 113 12.02 6.82 -2.57
CA ALA A 113 11.69 5.40 -2.73
C ALA A 113 12.77 4.44 -2.16
N ILE A 114 14.05 4.72 -2.41
CA ILE A 114 15.16 3.90 -1.90
C ILE A 114 15.29 4.08 -0.37
N ASP A 115 15.20 5.30 0.12
CA ASP A 115 15.28 5.58 1.56
C ASP A 115 14.12 4.96 2.34
N ILE A 116 12.94 4.85 1.72
CA ILE A 116 11.78 4.14 2.29
C ILE A 116 12.09 2.64 2.42
N LEU A 117 12.63 2.01 1.38
CA LEU A 117 13.04 0.60 1.44
C LEU A 117 14.07 0.34 2.53
N GLU A 118 15.02 1.25 2.72
CA GLU A 118 16.07 1.16 3.71
C GLU A 118 15.67 1.68 5.11
N GLY A 119 14.42 2.15 5.26
CA GLY A 119 13.85 2.57 6.54
C GLY A 119 14.33 3.94 7.03
N ARG A 120 14.88 4.79 6.15
CA ARG A 120 15.35 6.16 6.46
C ARG A 120 14.30 7.23 6.20
N ALA A 121 13.28 6.93 5.38
CA ALA A 121 12.20 7.85 5.04
C ALA A 121 10.85 7.13 5.01
N GLY A 122 9.78 7.88 4.84
CA GLY A 122 8.43 7.36 4.72
C GLY A 122 7.86 6.77 6.01
N THR A 123 6.74 6.09 5.86
CA THR A 123 6.14 5.22 6.88
C THR A 123 6.31 3.78 6.45
N ARG A 124 6.98 2.97 7.23
CA ARG A 124 7.12 1.53 7.02
C ARG A 124 6.01 0.78 7.73
N ILE A 125 5.31 -0.09 7.02
CA ILE A 125 4.31 -0.99 7.57
C ILE A 125 4.83 -2.42 7.44
N ALA A 126 5.01 -3.09 8.56
CA ALA A 126 5.51 -4.46 8.62
C ALA A 126 5.02 -5.12 9.92
N PRO A 127 4.90 -6.46 9.97
CA PRO A 127 4.67 -7.15 11.23
C PRO A 127 5.71 -6.74 12.28
N ALA A 128 5.32 -6.78 13.56
CA ALA A 128 6.28 -6.60 14.64
C ALA A 128 7.38 -7.67 14.50
N GLU A 129 8.63 -7.26 14.59
CA GLU A 129 9.72 -8.24 14.63
C GLU A 129 9.51 -9.12 15.87
N GLY A 130 9.31 -10.41 15.65
CA GLY A 130 9.13 -11.37 16.73
C GLY A 130 10.32 -11.29 17.69
N THR A 131 10.04 -11.13 18.94
CA THR A 131 10.99 -11.25 20.05
C THR A 131 11.45 -12.69 20.18
#